data_5fde37fe048b55473ab5a25d80c9846c
#
_entry.id   5fde37fe048b55473ab5a25d80c9846c
#
_cell.length_a   1.000
_cell.length_b   1.000
_cell.length_c   1.000
_cell.angle_alpha   90.00
_cell.angle_beta   90.00
_cell.angle_gamma   90.00
#
_symmetry.space_group_name_H-M   'P 1'
#
loop_
_entity.id
_entity.type
_entity.pdbx_description
1 polymer ?
#
loop_
_entity_poly.entity_id
_entity_poly.type
_entity_poly.pdbx_seq_one_letter_code
_entity_poly.pdbx_strand_id
1 'polypeptide(L)'
;VARFAADVDYVGRISVPVISGHGIGDSTVMVEAQSVLRQKMTASGKAEQLVQVFVNSSEHSYWGDAHYPPLFDALLNWVDKGQKPTPQSISDRCKQLSAANTSECKFQTDYVAKPISSRIFPR
;
A
#
# COMPACT_ATOMS: atom_id res chain seq x y z
N VAL A 1 17.48 15.17 -20.19
CA VAL A 1 16.67 14.92 -18.97
C VAL A 1 15.30 14.38 -19.32
N ALA A 2 14.52 15.05 -20.20
CA ALA A 2 13.16 14.61 -20.58
C ALA A 2 13.11 13.21 -21.20
N ARG A 3 14.12 12.85 -22.01
CA ARG A 3 14.21 11.54 -22.66
C ARG A 3 14.47 10.42 -21.65
N PHE A 4 15.35 10.66 -20.69
CA PHE A 4 15.62 9.72 -19.60
C PHE A 4 14.37 9.48 -18.73
N ALA A 5 13.65 10.54 -18.37
CA ALA A 5 12.41 10.42 -17.61
C ALA A 5 11.32 9.62 -18.35
N ALA A 6 11.20 9.82 -19.67
CA ALA A 6 10.24 9.08 -20.48
C ALA A 6 10.52 7.57 -20.54
N ASP A 7 11.80 7.17 -20.49
CA ASP A 7 12.20 5.75 -20.58
C ASP A 7 12.12 5.01 -19.24
N VAL A 8 12.23 5.72 -18.10
CA VAL A 8 12.27 5.11 -16.76
C VAL A 8 11.07 5.45 -15.89
N ASP A 9 10.21 6.36 -16.31
CA ASP A 9 9.09 6.80 -15.51
C ASP A 9 8.00 5.72 -15.44
N TYR A 10 7.63 5.33 -14.23
CA TYR A 10 6.59 4.35 -14.01
C TYR A 10 5.23 4.86 -14.53
N VAL A 11 4.59 4.09 -15.41
CA VAL A 11 3.35 4.51 -16.10
C VAL A 11 2.07 3.92 -15.49
N GLY A 12 2.16 3.03 -14.51
CA GLY A 12 1.00 2.47 -13.80
C GLY A 12 0.19 1.42 -14.57
N ARG A 13 0.71 0.88 -15.67
CA ARG A 13 0.00 -0.10 -16.51
C ARG A 13 0.09 -1.54 -15.95
N ILE A 14 -0.24 -1.71 -14.67
CA ILE A 14 -0.27 -3.04 -14.03
C ILE A 14 -1.65 -3.67 -14.23
N SER A 15 -1.69 -4.90 -14.76
CA SER A 15 -2.92 -5.63 -15.08
C SER A 15 -3.24 -6.76 -14.11
N VAL A 16 -2.43 -6.90 -13.06
CA VAL A 16 -2.60 -7.92 -12.01
C VAL A 16 -2.95 -7.26 -10.68
N PRO A 17 -3.56 -7.97 -9.74
CA PRO A 17 -3.79 -7.49 -8.39
C PRO A 17 -2.51 -7.02 -7.70
N VAL A 18 -2.57 -5.87 -7.06
CA VAL A 18 -1.46 -5.27 -6.30
C VAL A 18 -1.95 -4.85 -4.92
N ILE A 19 -1.31 -5.37 -3.88
CA ILE A 19 -1.44 -4.83 -2.53
C ILE A 19 -0.14 -4.08 -2.20
N SER A 20 -0.23 -2.78 -2.03
CA SER A 20 0.91 -1.93 -1.65
C SER A 20 0.80 -1.56 -0.17
N GLY A 21 1.83 -1.89 0.61
CA GLY A 21 1.90 -1.58 2.03
C GLY A 21 2.95 -0.51 2.34
N HIS A 22 2.70 0.35 3.35
CA HIS A 22 3.66 1.38 3.77
C HIS A 22 3.51 1.74 5.25
N GLY A 23 4.65 1.94 5.93
CA GLY A 23 4.69 2.51 7.28
C GLY A 23 4.43 4.02 7.23
N ILE A 24 3.45 4.50 7.99
CA ILE A 24 3.07 5.93 7.93
C ILE A 24 4.20 6.85 8.39
N GLY A 25 5.00 6.38 9.36
CA GLY A 25 6.12 7.13 9.93
C GLY A 25 7.48 6.81 9.30
N ASP A 26 7.53 6.11 8.16
CA ASP A 26 8.77 5.75 7.48
C ASP A 26 9.60 7.00 7.17
N SER A 27 10.81 7.05 7.73
CA SER A 27 11.74 8.18 7.55
C SER A 27 12.67 8.01 6.34
N THR A 28 12.73 6.81 5.75
CA THR A 28 13.57 6.51 4.59
C THR A 28 12.85 6.79 3.29
N VAL A 29 11.58 6.34 3.19
CA VAL A 29 10.71 6.61 2.04
C VAL A 29 9.42 7.25 2.54
N MET A 30 9.12 8.43 2.06
CA MET A 30 7.93 9.18 2.46
C MET A 30 6.65 8.45 2.06
N VAL A 31 5.73 8.29 2.99
CA VAL A 31 4.42 7.63 2.74
C VAL A 31 3.63 8.32 1.61
N GLU A 32 3.85 9.61 1.37
CA GLU A 32 3.25 10.36 0.28
C GLU A 32 3.65 9.84 -1.12
N ALA A 33 4.76 9.10 -1.25
CA ALA A 33 5.13 8.40 -2.48
C ALA A 33 4.03 7.40 -2.93
N GLN A 34 3.27 6.85 -1.99
CA GLN A 34 2.12 5.99 -2.29
C GLN A 34 0.99 6.73 -3.06
N SER A 35 0.91 8.05 -2.93
CA SER A 35 -0.03 8.84 -3.74
C SER A 35 0.35 8.84 -5.22
N VAL A 36 1.65 8.80 -5.53
CA VAL A 36 2.14 8.75 -6.92
C VAL A 36 1.75 7.41 -7.57
N LEU A 37 1.96 6.30 -6.86
CA LEU A 37 1.51 4.99 -7.34
C LEU A 37 0.00 5.00 -7.67
N ARG A 38 -0.81 5.48 -6.74
CA ARG A 38 -2.27 5.58 -6.95
C ARG A 38 -2.62 6.45 -8.15
N GLN A 39 -2.00 7.63 -8.28
CA GLN A 39 -2.25 8.54 -9.40
C GLN A 39 -1.89 7.90 -10.76
N LYS A 40 -0.73 7.26 -10.85
CA LYS A 40 -0.27 6.60 -12.07
C LYS A 40 -1.18 5.44 -12.48
N MET A 41 -1.60 4.59 -11.53
CA MET A 41 -2.54 3.51 -11.81
C MET A 41 -3.93 4.03 -12.19
N THR A 42 -4.40 5.09 -11.56
CA THR A 42 -5.66 5.75 -11.93
C THR A 42 -5.58 6.33 -13.34
N ALA A 43 -4.53 7.06 -13.66
CA ALA A 43 -4.33 7.67 -14.98
C ALA A 43 -4.22 6.62 -16.11
N SER A 44 -3.75 5.41 -15.81
CA SER A 44 -3.69 4.30 -16.76
C SER A 44 -4.97 3.44 -16.82
N GLY A 45 -6.02 3.80 -16.08
CA GLY A 45 -7.26 3.02 -15.99
C GLY A 45 -7.11 1.71 -15.21
N LYS A 46 -6.12 1.63 -14.30
CA LYS A 46 -5.79 0.42 -13.52
C LYS A 46 -6.03 0.59 -12.01
N ALA A 47 -6.78 1.61 -11.60
CA ALA A 47 -7.10 1.87 -10.19
C ALA A 47 -7.70 0.65 -9.48
N GLU A 48 -8.52 -0.13 -10.17
CA GLU A 48 -9.17 -1.33 -9.63
C GLU A 48 -8.19 -2.46 -9.29
N GLN A 49 -6.98 -2.44 -9.85
CA GLN A 49 -5.93 -3.41 -9.56
C GLN A 49 -5.12 -3.05 -8.31
N LEU A 50 -5.39 -1.92 -7.65
CA LEU A 50 -4.62 -1.46 -6.50
C LEU A 50 -5.45 -1.47 -5.21
N VAL A 51 -4.88 -2.05 -4.16
CA VAL A 51 -5.26 -1.83 -2.77
C VAL A 51 -4.04 -1.31 -2.02
N GLN A 52 -4.19 -0.19 -1.31
CA GLN A 52 -3.13 0.37 -0.48
C GLN A 52 -3.47 0.16 0.99
N VAL A 53 -2.51 -0.33 1.75
CA VAL A 53 -2.61 -0.52 3.20
C VAL A 53 -1.51 0.24 3.91
N PHE A 54 -1.83 0.76 5.07
CA PHE A 54 -0.91 1.57 5.85
C PHE A 54 -0.81 1.03 7.26
N VAL A 55 0.40 1.06 7.81
CA VAL A 55 0.70 0.56 9.16
C VAL A 55 1.20 1.72 10.01
N ASN A 56 0.71 1.83 11.24
CA ASN A 56 1.26 2.79 12.22
C ASN A 56 2.64 2.29 12.70
N SER A 57 3.65 2.53 11.87
CA SER A 57 5.04 2.15 12.10
C SER A 57 5.97 3.19 11.47
N SER A 58 7.11 3.41 12.10
CA SER A 58 8.24 4.18 11.55
C SER A 58 9.27 3.32 10.82
N GLU A 59 9.10 2.00 10.87
CA GLU A 59 10.04 1.06 10.25
C GLU A 59 9.89 1.05 8.72
N HIS A 60 11.04 1.04 8.04
CA HIS A 60 11.08 1.02 6.57
C HIS A 60 10.82 -0.37 5.98
N SER A 61 11.49 -1.39 6.49
CA SER A 61 11.54 -2.70 5.83
C SER A 61 10.76 -3.80 6.56
N TYR A 62 10.33 -3.58 7.78
CA TYR A 62 9.71 -4.61 8.59
C TYR A 62 8.77 -4.04 9.64
N TRP A 63 7.50 -4.45 9.63
CA TRP A 63 6.45 -3.97 10.54
C TRP A 63 6.06 -4.95 11.63
N GLY A 64 6.76 -6.09 11.72
CA GLY A 64 6.43 -7.22 12.59
C GLY A 64 5.67 -8.33 11.85
N ASP A 65 5.88 -9.57 12.30
CA ASP A 65 5.40 -10.80 11.64
C ASP A 65 3.88 -10.84 11.46
N ALA A 66 3.12 -10.25 12.37
CA ALA A 66 1.67 -10.26 12.34
C ALA A 66 1.06 -9.61 11.08
N HIS A 67 1.79 -8.71 10.42
CA HIS A 67 1.26 -7.93 9.29
C HIS A 67 1.31 -8.68 7.95
N TYR A 68 2.25 -9.63 7.77
CA TYR A 68 2.47 -10.25 6.46
C TYR A 68 1.48 -11.36 6.12
N PRO A 69 1.12 -12.31 7.01
CA PRO A 69 0.17 -13.37 6.68
C PRO A 69 -1.18 -12.86 6.16
N PRO A 70 -1.83 -11.85 6.75
CA PRO A 70 -3.10 -11.33 6.23
C PRO A 70 -2.96 -10.65 4.87
N LEU A 71 -1.80 -10.07 4.53
CA LEU A 71 -1.54 -9.50 3.21
C LEU A 71 -1.45 -10.60 2.14
N PHE A 72 -0.73 -11.69 2.44
CA PHE A 72 -0.61 -12.83 1.53
C PHE A 72 -1.95 -13.53 1.35
N ASP A 73 -2.70 -13.80 2.43
CA ASP A 73 -4.05 -14.40 2.37
C ASP A 73 -4.97 -13.55 1.48
N ALA A 74 -4.94 -12.23 1.66
CA ALA A 74 -5.77 -11.31 0.90
C ALA A 74 -5.39 -11.30 -0.59
N LEU A 75 -4.08 -11.26 -0.89
CA LEU A 75 -3.60 -11.26 -2.28
C LEU A 75 -3.94 -12.58 -2.99
N LEU A 76 -3.71 -13.72 -2.35
CA LEU A 76 -4.05 -15.04 -2.92
C LEU A 76 -5.55 -15.18 -3.16
N ASN A 77 -6.40 -14.77 -2.21
CA ASN A 77 -7.85 -14.79 -2.41
C ASN A 77 -8.27 -13.87 -3.57
N TRP A 78 -7.62 -12.73 -3.75
CA TRP A 78 -7.91 -11.84 -4.86
C TRP A 78 -7.49 -12.44 -6.20
N VAL A 79 -6.28 -13.02 -6.29
CA VAL A 79 -5.78 -13.66 -7.52
C VAL A 79 -6.62 -14.90 -7.88
N ASP A 80 -6.87 -15.78 -6.90
CA ASP A 80 -7.47 -17.11 -7.18
C ASP A 80 -8.99 -17.05 -7.29
N LYS A 81 -9.66 -16.16 -6.55
CA LYS A 81 -11.12 -16.10 -6.42
C LYS A 81 -11.73 -14.78 -6.89
N GLY A 82 -10.93 -13.82 -7.35
CA GLY A 82 -11.39 -12.49 -7.73
C GLY A 82 -11.91 -11.64 -6.56
N GLN A 83 -11.65 -12.03 -5.31
CA GLN A 83 -12.13 -11.35 -4.11
C GLN A 83 -11.19 -10.20 -3.72
N LYS A 84 -11.42 -9.03 -4.31
CA LYS A 84 -10.64 -7.82 -4.00
C LYS A 84 -10.78 -7.47 -2.52
N PRO A 85 -9.67 -7.39 -1.76
CA PRO A 85 -9.71 -7.04 -0.35
C PRO A 85 -9.95 -5.55 -0.14
N THR A 86 -10.34 -5.21 1.09
CA THR A 86 -10.29 -3.83 1.59
C THR A 86 -9.23 -3.71 2.70
N PRO A 87 -8.72 -2.50 3.01
CA PRO A 87 -7.84 -2.32 4.17
C PRO A 87 -8.46 -2.84 5.47
N GLN A 88 -9.79 -2.70 5.62
CA GLN A 88 -10.52 -3.20 6.79
C GLN A 88 -10.48 -4.73 6.85
N SER A 89 -10.78 -5.44 5.75
CA SER A 89 -10.78 -6.91 5.73
C SER A 89 -9.39 -7.49 6.04
N ILE A 90 -8.32 -6.83 5.59
CA ILE A 90 -6.94 -7.20 5.90
C ILE A 90 -6.64 -7.00 7.39
N SER A 91 -7.07 -5.86 7.97
CA SER A 91 -6.92 -5.58 9.40
C SER A 91 -7.67 -6.60 10.26
N ASP A 92 -8.90 -6.95 9.88
CA ASP A 92 -9.72 -7.93 10.60
C ASP A 92 -9.09 -9.33 10.53
N ARG A 93 -8.55 -9.70 9.37
CA ARG A 93 -7.81 -10.96 9.21
C ARG A 93 -6.54 -10.99 10.06
N CYS A 94 -5.81 -9.88 10.14
CA CYS A 94 -4.67 -9.76 11.06
C CYS A 94 -5.08 -10.06 12.50
N LYS A 95 -6.13 -9.43 13.00
CA LYS A 95 -6.62 -9.65 14.36
C LYS A 95 -7.06 -11.09 14.61
N GLN A 96 -7.66 -11.74 13.63
CA GLN A 96 -8.04 -13.16 13.71
C GLN A 96 -6.80 -14.06 13.83
N LEU A 97 -5.78 -13.82 13.03
CA LEU A 97 -4.53 -14.60 13.04
C LEU A 97 -3.71 -14.35 14.32
N SER A 98 -3.79 -13.14 14.87
CA SER A 98 -3.09 -12.70 16.07
C SER A 98 -3.99 -12.73 17.31
N ALA A 99 -4.90 -13.69 17.42
CA ALA A 99 -5.91 -13.73 18.49
C ALA A 99 -5.34 -13.66 19.92
N ALA A 100 -4.09 -14.16 20.11
CA ALA A 100 -3.38 -14.07 21.39
C ALA A 100 -2.83 -12.66 21.69
N ASN A 101 -2.56 -11.83 20.67
CA ASN A 101 -2.05 -10.47 20.82
C ASN A 101 -2.48 -9.57 19.64
N THR A 102 -3.71 -9.12 19.66
CA THR A 102 -4.27 -8.25 18.60
C THR A 102 -3.62 -6.86 18.55
N SER A 103 -2.88 -6.45 19.59
CA SER A 103 -2.17 -5.16 19.61
C SER A 103 -1.01 -5.07 18.61
N GLU A 104 -0.56 -6.21 18.08
CA GLU A 104 0.43 -6.26 17.01
C GLU A 104 -0.12 -5.80 15.65
N CYS A 105 -1.43 -5.90 15.45
CA CYS A 105 -2.10 -5.50 14.21
C CYS A 105 -2.30 -3.97 14.14
N LYS A 106 -1.34 -3.26 13.59
CA LYS A 106 -1.28 -1.78 13.57
C LYS A 106 -1.76 -1.16 12.25
N PHE A 107 -2.60 -1.86 11.47
CA PHE A 107 -3.18 -1.31 10.25
C PHE A 107 -4.05 -0.09 10.53
N GLN A 108 -3.89 0.95 9.71
CA GLN A 108 -4.69 2.17 9.70
C GLN A 108 -5.62 2.14 8.49
N THR A 109 -6.86 1.73 8.71
CA THR A 109 -7.80 1.36 7.64
C THR A 109 -8.43 2.56 6.92
N ASP A 110 -8.41 3.72 7.55
CA ASP A 110 -8.95 4.99 7.07
C ASP A 110 -7.85 5.95 6.55
N TYR A 111 -6.57 5.56 6.67
CA TYR A 111 -5.48 6.42 6.23
C TYR A 111 -5.40 6.46 4.70
N VAL A 112 -5.21 7.65 4.17
CA VAL A 112 -4.97 7.91 2.74
C VAL A 112 -3.74 8.79 2.60
N ALA A 113 -2.72 8.32 1.86
CA ALA A 113 -1.51 9.09 1.63
C ALA A 113 -1.83 10.41 0.91
N LYS A 114 -1.37 11.52 1.49
CA LYS A 114 -1.51 12.86 0.91
C LYS A 114 -0.74 12.94 -0.42
N PRO A 115 -1.06 13.89 -1.30
CA PRO A 115 -0.25 14.13 -2.49
C PRO A 115 1.21 14.40 -2.12
N ILE A 116 2.15 13.87 -2.91
CA ILE A 116 3.59 14.09 -2.66
C ILE A 116 3.96 15.58 -2.66
N SER A 117 3.23 16.40 -3.41
CA SER A 117 3.38 17.85 -3.43
C SER A 117 3.14 18.51 -2.06
N SER A 118 2.47 17.83 -1.12
CA SER A 118 2.31 18.32 0.24
C SER A 118 3.64 18.36 1.04
N ARG A 119 4.65 17.60 0.58
CA ARG A 119 6.01 17.56 1.16
C ARG A 119 7.03 18.41 0.39
N ILE A 120 6.70 18.80 -0.81
CA ILE A 120 7.62 19.54 -1.69
C ILE A 120 7.17 20.99 -1.70
N PHE A 121 8.01 21.88 -1.16
CA PHE A 121 7.77 23.29 -1.32
C PHE A 121 8.09 23.70 -2.77
N PRO A 122 7.15 24.36 -3.48
CA PRO A 122 7.48 24.92 -4.77
C PRO A 122 8.63 25.95 -4.59
N ARG A 123 9.68 25.81 -5.38
CA ARG A 123 10.76 26.77 -5.46
C ARG A 123 10.38 27.93 -6.34
#